data_f28057966556cfe9d5fffc81ff673bb7
#
_entry.id   f28057966556cfe9d5fffc81ff673bb7
#
_cell.length_a   1.000
_cell.length_b   1.000
_cell.length_c   1.000
_cell.angle_alpha   90.00
_cell.angle_beta   90.00
_cell.angle_gamma   90.00
#
_symmetry.space_group_name_H-M   'P 1'
#
loop_
_entity.id
_entity.type
_entity.pdbx_description
1 polymer ?
#
loop_
_entity_poly.entity_id
_entity_poly.type
_entity_poly.pdbx_seq_one_letter_code
_entity_poly.pdbx_strand_id
1 'polypeptide(L)'
;MLKLTTPSSAANWLRECVTGTLQTDSRKVGSGDGFIAWPGAATDGRHHVADALTRGAAACLVEHFGAESFGFEDARVASYPQLKAASGPIAAAYFDEPARQLAILAVTGTNGKTSTAWWLAQALSGIDGSERMPCAMIGTLGVGRPPFVGSAFGGQELEAGIAATGLTTPDPILMQQKFREFLSQGLVACAIEASSIGIEERRLDGTPIRTAIFTNFTQDHLDYHGTMAAYWQAKASLFRWVGLVSAVVNIDDPRGDALASSLKGVISDLWTVSCVIDARLRASDIAYCGQGLSFVVIEGNE
;
A
#
# COMPACT_ATOMS: atom_id res chain seq x y z
N MET A 1 0.02 -21.75 25.26
CA MET A 1 -0.17 -20.93 24.03
C MET A 1 0.70 -21.49 22.91
N LEU A 2 0.11 -21.74 21.73
CA LEU A 2 0.83 -22.22 20.53
C LEU A 2 1.78 -21.12 20.03
N LYS A 3 3.02 -21.51 19.65
CA LYS A 3 4.00 -20.60 19.04
C LYS A 3 4.16 -20.93 17.56
N LEU A 4 3.85 -19.97 16.69
CA LEU A 4 4.00 -20.05 15.24
C LEU A 4 5.26 -19.27 14.83
N THR A 5 5.98 -19.70 13.79
CA THR A 5 7.30 -19.14 13.47
C THR A 5 7.48 -18.83 11.99
N THR A 6 6.55 -19.24 11.13
CA THR A 6 6.58 -18.89 9.69
C THR A 6 5.26 -18.25 9.27
N PRO A 7 5.27 -17.30 8.30
CA PRO A 7 4.04 -16.70 7.81
C PRO A 7 3.02 -17.73 7.32
N SER A 8 3.47 -18.78 6.63
CA SER A 8 2.60 -19.85 6.14
C SER A 8 1.95 -20.65 7.28
N SER A 9 2.70 -20.96 8.35
CA SER A 9 2.10 -21.68 9.50
C SER A 9 1.06 -20.83 10.21
N ALA A 10 1.31 -19.53 10.34
CA ALA A 10 0.34 -18.60 10.94
C ALA A 10 -0.91 -18.44 10.05
N ALA A 11 -0.73 -18.29 8.74
CA ALA A 11 -1.83 -18.20 7.80
C ALA A 11 -2.70 -19.47 7.78
N ASN A 12 -2.08 -20.66 7.80
CA ASN A 12 -2.81 -21.93 7.84
C ASN A 12 -3.60 -22.07 9.13
N TRP A 13 -2.98 -21.81 10.29
CA TRP A 13 -3.67 -21.84 11.58
C TRP A 13 -4.86 -20.87 11.62
N LEU A 14 -4.68 -19.63 11.09
CA LEU A 14 -5.77 -18.67 11.00
C LEU A 14 -6.90 -19.19 10.08
N ARG A 15 -6.60 -19.80 8.94
CA ARG A 15 -7.60 -20.36 8.02
C ARG A 15 -8.40 -21.51 8.62
N GLU A 16 -7.78 -22.32 9.47
CA GLU A 16 -8.46 -23.41 10.17
C GLU A 16 -9.47 -22.91 11.21
N CYS A 17 -9.21 -21.74 11.80
CA CYS A 17 -10.02 -21.20 12.89
C CYS A 17 -11.02 -20.13 12.43
N VAL A 18 -10.62 -19.26 11.51
CA VAL A 18 -11.34 -18.04 11.13
C VAL A 18 -12.33 -18.34 10.00
N THR A 19 -13.60 -18.00 10.23
CA THR A 19 -14.67 -18.09 9.22
C THR A 19 -15.11 -16.72 8.67
N GLY A 20 -14.71 -15.65 9.38
CA GLY A 20 -14.91 -14.26 8.99
C GLY A 20 -13.68 -13.67 8.29
N THR A 21 -13.21 -12.54 8.78
CA THR A 21 -12.02 -11.86 8.24
C THR A 21 -10.96 -11.61 9.32
N LEU A 22 -9.82 -11.01 8.94
CA LEU A 22 -8.78 -10.60 9.88
C LEU A 22 -8.95 -9.13 10.28
N GLN A 23 -8.76 -8.82 11.56
CA GLN A 23 -8.88 -7.48 12.13
C GLN A 23 -7.65 -7.14 12.97
N THR A 24 -7.24 -5.86 12.93
CA THR A 24 -6.22 -5.28 13.82
C THR A 24 -6.83 -4.34 14.86
N ASP A 25 -8.11 -3.99 14.70
CA ASP A 25 -8.89 -3.18 15.63
C ASP A 25 -9.94 -4.05 16.33
N SER A 26 -9.76 -4.28 17.64
CA SER A 26 -10.65 -5.12 18.43
C SER A 26 -12.12 -4.67 18.39
N ARG A 27 -12.37 -3.37 18.17
CA ARG A 27 -13.72 -2.77 18.09
C ARG A 27 -14.47 -3.23 16.83
N LYS A 28 -13.75 -3.63 15.79
CA LYS A 28 -14.29 -4.12 14.51
C LYS A 28 -14.46 -5.64 14.45
N VAL A 29 -13.95 -6.34 15.46
CA VAL A 29 -14.06 -7.80 15.53
C VAL A 29 -15.50 -8.23 15.65
N GLY A 30 -15.92 -9.10 14.73
CA GLY A 30 -17.20 -9.80 14.75
C GLY A 30 -17.03 -11.30 15.03
N SER A 31 -18.17 -12.01 15.06
CA SER A 31 -18.17 -13.46 15.26
C SER A 31 -17.44 -14.18 14.11
N GLY A 32 -16.50 -15.03 14.45
CA GLY A 32 -15.71 -15.80 13.49
C GLY A 32 -14.48 -15.08 12.95
N ASP A 33 -14.23 -13.81 13.31
CA ASP A 33 -13.05 -13.06 12.86
C ASP A 33 -11.76 -13.53 13.56
N GLY A 34 -10.62 -13.28 12.90
CA GLY A 34 -9.29 -13.36 13.48
C GLY A 34 -8.81 -11.99 13.97
N PHE A 35 -8.25 -11.92 15.18
CA PHE A 35 -7.67 -10.69 15.71
C PHE A 35 -6.13 -10.77 15.74
N ILE A 36 -5.45 -9.80 15.16
CA ILE A 36 -3.98 -9.73 15.09
C ILE A 36 -3.51 -8.58 15.98
N ALA A 37 -2.70 -8.87 17.01
CA ALA A 37 -2.36 -7.92 18.06
C ALA A 37 -0.85 -7.84 18.36
N TRP A 38 -0.29 -6.65 18.19
CA TRP A 38 1.11 -6.34 18.52
C TRP A 38 1.21 -5.02 19.28
N PRO A 39 2.36 -4.75 19.95
CA PRO A 39 2.65 -3.43 20.51
C PRO A 39 2.70 -2.35 19.42
N GLY A 40 1.76 -1.42 19.42
CA GLY A 40 1.73 -0.25 18.56
C GLY A 40 2.37 0.97 19.23
N ALA A 41 2.48 2.08 18.48
CA ALA A 41 3.08 3.33 19.00
C ALA A 41 2.22 3.97 20.11
N ALA A 42 0.88 3.88 20.03
CA ALA A 42 -0.03 4.51 20.98
C ALA A 42 -0.54 3.54 22.05
N THR A 43 -0.68 2.27 21.73
CA THR A 43 -1.20 1.24 22.64
C THR A 43 -0.69 -0.14 22.24
N ASP A 44 -0.63 -1.04 23.21
CA ASP A 44 -0.36 -2.44 22.96
C ASP A 44 -1.67 -3.17 22.64
N GLY A 45 -1.80 -3.65 21.41
CA GLY A 45 -2.99 -4.36 20.93
C GLY A 45 -3.34 -5.61 21.74
N ARG A 46 -2.36 -6.21 22.44
CA ARG A 46 -2.55 -7.42 23.25
C ARG A 46 -3.47 -7.18 24.45
N HIS A 47 -3.57 -5.95 24.95
CA HIS A 47 -4.53 -5.61 26.01
C HIS A 47 -5.99 -5.79 25.56
N HIS A 48 -6.25 -5.83 24.26
CA HIS A 48 -7.61 -5.95 23.70
C HIS A 48 -7.99 -7.39 23.28
N VAL A 49 -7.14 -8.39 23.58
CA VAL A 49 -7.41 -9.79 23.21
C VAL A 49 -8.67 -10.32 23.91
N ALA A 50 -8.86 -10.01 25.21
CA ALA A 50 -10.06 -10.42 25.95
C ALA A 50 -11.34 -9.83 25.35
N ASP A 51 -11.30 -8.56 24.96
CA ASP A 51 -12.43 -7.90 24.29
C ASP A 51 -12.74 -8.53 22.93
N ALA A 52 -11.70 -8.82 22.14
CA ALA A 52 -11.84 -9.49 20.85
C ALA A 52 -12.47 -10.89 21.00
N LEU A 53 -12.00 -11.68 21.96
CA LEU A 53 -12.57 -13.00 22.28
C LEU A 53 -14.04 -12.91 22.72
N THR A 54 -14.38 -11.88 23.52
CA THR A 54 -15.75 -11.64 23.97
C THR A 54 -16.67 -11.23 22.82
N ARG A 55 -16.15 -10.52 21.82
CA ARG A 55 -16.86 -10.15 20.57
C ARG A 55 -17.00 -11.31 19.59
N GLY A 56 -16.40 -12.45 19.88
CA GLY A 56 -16.51 -13.66 19.07
C GLY A 56 -15.34 -13.93 18.14
N ALA A 57 -14.15 -13.37 18.44
CA ALA A 57 -12.94 -13.76 17.71
C ALA A 57 -12.74 -15.27 17.76
N ALA A 58 -12.59 -15.88 16.60
CA ALA A 58 -12.32 -17.31 16.46
C ALA A 58 -10.85 -17.64 16.71
N ALA A 59 -9.95 -16.68 16.47
CA ALA A 59 -8.52 -16.80 16.70
C ALA A 59 -7.91 -15.44 17.05
N CYS A 60 -6.90 -15.42 17.94
CA CYS A 60 -6.10 -14.24 18.23
C CYS A 60 -4.62 -14.58 18.04
N LEU A 61 -3.94 -13.88 17.14
CA LEU A 61 -2.50 -13.99 16.93
C LEU A 61 -1.81 -12.79 17.58
N VAL A 62 -0.92 -13.05 18.55
CA VAL A 62 -0.30 -11.99 19.35
C VAL A 62 1.22 -11.95 19.19
N GLU A 63 1.82 -10.76 19.39
CA GLU A 63 3.28 -10.65 19.50
C GLU A 63 3.79 -11.58 20.62
N HIS A 64 4.78 -12.41 20.27
CA HIS A 64 5.33 -13.40 21.19
C HIS A 64 6.15 -12.76 22.32
N PHE A 65 6.93 -11.73 22.01
CA PHE A 65 7.82 -11.10 22.98
C PHE A 65 7.01 -10.42 24.09
N GLY A 66 7.19 -10.86 25.33
CA GLY A 66 6.46 -10.36 26.50
C GLY A 66 5.00 -10.86 26.59
N ALA A 67 4.58 -11.85 25.78
CA ALA A 67 3.23 -12.41 25.85
C ALA A 67 2.93 -13.14 27.15
N GLU A 68 3.96 -13.63 27.83
CA GLU A 68 3.87 -14.31 29.14
C GLU A 68 3.27 -13.40 30.21
N SER A 69 3.49 -12.08 30.12
CA SER A 69 2.95 -11.12 31.09
C SER A 69 1.43 -10.94 31.02
N PHE A 70 0.81 -11.38 29.91
CA PHE A 70 -0.63 -11.29 29.70
C PHE A 70 -1.40 -12.53 30.17
N GLY A 71 -0.70 -13.64 30.47
CA GLY A 71 -1.33 -14.86 31.00
C GLY A 71 -2.38 -15.46 30.05
N PHE A 72 -2.16 -15.45 28.74
CA PHE A 72 -3.12 -16.02 27.78
C PHE A 72 -3.22 -17.54 27.93
N GLU A 73 -4.36 -18.02 28.42
CA GLU A 73 -4.66 -19.47 28.60
C GLU A 73 -5.64 -19.99 27.55
N ASP A 74 -6.37 -19.13 26.86
CA ASP A 74 -7.37 -19.51 25.84
C ASP A 74 -6.70 -20.20 24.66
N ALA A 75 -7.20 -21.36 24.26
CA ALA A 75 -6.68 -22.16 23.15
C ALA A 75 -6.78 -21.44 21.79
N ARG A 76 -7.63 -20.43 21.67
CA ARG A 76 -7.77 -19.59 20.48
C ARG A 76 -6.65 -18.54 20.35
N VAL A 77 -5.71 -18.47 21.33
CA VAL A 77 -4.61 -17.51 21.29
C VAL A 77 -3.32 -18.24 20.91
N ALA A 78 -2.70 -17.77 19.82
CA ALA A 78 -1.36 -18.19 19.41
C ALA A 78 -0.42 -16.98 19.36
N SER A 79 0.89 -17.24 19.42
CA SER A 79 1.91 -16.18 19.37
C SER A 79 2.82 -16.31 18.16
N TYR A 80 3.34 -15.15 17.71
CA TYR A 80 4.29 -15.07 16.62
C TYR A 80 5.38 -14.03 16.94
N PRO A 81 6.68 -14.36 16.77
CA PRO A 81 7.77 -13.42 17.07
C PRO A 81 7.87 -12.34 15.99
N GLN A 82 8.10 -11.08 16.39
CA GLN A 82 8.17 -9.92 15.50
C GLN A 82 6.90 -9.76 14.63
N LEU A 83 5.74 -9.95 15.25
CA LEU A 83 4.44 -10.00 14.56
C LEU A 83 4.15 -8.75 13.74
N LYS A 84 4.56 -7.55 14.20
CA LYS A 84 4.39 -6.31 13.44
C LYS A 84 5.04 -6.42 12.05
N ALA A 85 6.27 -6.89 11.97
CA ALA A 85 6.99 -7.07 10.70
C ALA A 85 6.44 -8.25 9.88
N ALA A 86 5.92 -9.26 10.56
CA ALA A 86 5.38 -10.46 9.92
C ALA A 86 3.92 -10.30 9.48
N SER A 87 3.20 -9.28 9.97
CA SER A 87 1.76 -9.11 9.71
C SER A 87 1.42 -9.03 8.22
N GLY A 88 2.22 -8.30 7.43
CA GLY A 88 2.05 -8.23 5.98
C GLY A 88 2.27 -9.57 5.27
N PRO A 89 3.41 -10.25 5.46
CA PRO A 89 3.63 -11.60 4.95
C PRO A 89 2.60 -12.64 5.40
N ILE A 90 2.12 -12.57 6.66
CA ILE A 90 1.06 -13.46 7.15
C ILE A 90 -0.26 -13.17 6.44
N ALA A 91 -0.64 -11.90 6.31
CA ALA A 91 -1.85 -11.51 5.60
C ALA A 91 -1.78 -11.88 4.12
N ALA A 92 -0.64 -11.63 3.46
CA ALA A 92 -0.44 -12.05 2.07
C ALA A 92 -0.67 -13.55 1.91
N ALA A 93 -0.04 -14.37 2.76
CA ALA A 93 -0.23 -15.81 2.75
C ALA A 93 -1.69 -16.20 3.06
N TYR A 94 -2.34 -15.53 4.03
CA TYR A 94 -3.73 -15.82 4.42
C TYR A 94 -4.73 -15.55 3.28
N PHE A 95 -4.54 -14.48 2.52
CA PHE A 95 -5.40 -14.10 1.40
C PHE A 95 -4.93 -14.65 0.02
N ASP A 96 -4.04 -15.65 -0.01
CA ASP A 96 -3.50 -16.30 -1.23
C ASP A 96 -2.69 -15.37 -2.14
N GLU A 97 -1.78 -14.60 -1.54
CA GLU A 97 -0.80 -13.74 -2.23
C GLU A 97 -1.43 -12.80 -3.29
N PRO A 98 -2.52 -12.05 -2.96
CA PRO A 98 -3.29 -11.33 -3.97
C PRO A 98 -2.47 -10.24 -4.66
N ALA A 99 -1.55 -9.60 -3.96
CA ALA A 99 -0.71 -8.54 -4.52
C ALA A 99 0.24 -9.04 -5.63
N ARG A 100 0.53 -10.35 -5.71
CA ARG A 100 1.33 -10.93 -6.80
C ARG A 100 0.58 -10.98 -8.14
N GLN A 101 -0.74 -10.92 -8.09
CA GLN A 101 -1.60 -10.98 -9.26
C GLN A 101 -2.04 -9.59 -9.73
N LEU A 102 -1.66 -8.54 -9.00
CA LEU A 102 -1.93 -7.14 -9.32
C LEU A 102 -0.64 -6.42 -9.72
N ALA A 103 -0.72 -5.53 -10.70
CA ALA A 103 0.33 -4.54 -10.94
C ALA A 103 0.23 -3.45 -9.86
N ILE A 104 1.08 -3.51 -8.84
CA ILE A 104 1.11 -2.51 -7.77
C ILE A 104 2.01 -1.35 -8.16
N LEU A 105 1.44 -0.13 -8.19
CA LEU A 105 2.14 1.12 -8.45
C LEU A 105 2.13 1.95 -7.16
N ALA A 106 3.29 2.15 -6.55
CA ALA A 106 3.41 2.84 -5.26
C ALA A 106 3.94 4.27 -5.45
N VAL A 107 3.17 5.24 -4.99
CA VAL A 107 3.48 6.66 -5.10
C VAL A 107 3.99 7.20 -3.77
N THR A 108 5.20 7.74 -3.75
CA THR A 108 5.77 8.45 -2.60
C THR A 108 6.19 9.87 -2.97
N GLY A 109 6.40 10.68 -1.95
CA GLY A 109 6.76 12.09 -2.05
C GLY A 109 6.14 12.86 -0.89
N THR A 110 6.42 14.16 -0.79
CA THR A 110 5.76 15.00 0.22
C THR A 110 4.35 15.34 -0.25
N ASN A 111 4.22 15.90 -1.42
CA ASN A 111 2.96 16.34 -2.02
C ASN A 111 2.62 15.55 -3.29
N GLY A 112 1.35 15.57 -3.69
CA GLY A 112 0.90 15.00 -4.97
C GLY A 112 0.65 13.49 -4.97
N LYS A 113 0.90 12.74 -3.87
CA LYS A 113 0.67 11.29 -3.82
C LYS A 113 -0.77 10.92 -4.17
N THR A 114 -1.72 11.55 -3.52
CA THR A 114 -3.16 11.31 -3.70
C THR A 114 -3.60 11.60 -5.13
N SER A 115 -3.24 12.78 -5.66
CA SER A 115 -3.58 13.16 -7.04
C SER A 115 -2.98 12.19 -8.05
N THR A 116 -1.71 11.80 -7.86
CA THR A 116 -1.03 10.86 -8.76
C THR A 116 -1.68 9.47 -8.71
N ALA A 117 -1.95 8.93 -7.52
CA ALA A 117 -2.60 7.63 -7.38
C ALA A 117 -4.01 7.64 -7.98
N TRP A 118 -4.76 8.71 -7.77
CA TRP A 118 -6.09 8.91 -8.34
C TRP A 118 -6.07 8.93 -9.87
N TRP A 119 -5.23 9.79 -10.44
CA TRP A 119 -5.13 9.93 -11.90
C TRP A 119 -4.58 8.68 -12.57
N LEU A 120 -3.62 7.98 -11.95
CA LEU A 120 -3.16 6.68 -12.44
C LEU A 120 -4.28 5.67 -12.50
N ALA A 121 -5.07 5.55 -11.43
CA ALA A 121 -6.19 4.61 -11.41
C ALA A 121 -7.24 4.94 -12.48
N GLN A 122 -7.52 6.24 -12.69
CA GLN A 122 -8.41 6.68 -13.77
C GLN A 122 -7.81 6.43 -15.16
N ALA A 123 -6.57 6.85 -15.39
CA ALA A 123 -5.90 6.72 -16.69
C ALA A 123 -5.78 5.25 -17.11
N LEU A 124 -5.27 4.38 -16.27
CA LEU A 124 -5.11 2.95 -16.55
C LEU A 124 -6.45 2.26 -16.79
N SER A 125 -7.48 2.65 -16.03
CA SER A 125 -8.83 2.12 -16.24
C SER A 125 -9.48 2.64 -17.52
N GLY A 126 -9.03 3.78 -18.03
CA GLY A 126 -9.58 4.46 -19.20
C GLY A 126 -8.90 4.12 -20.53
N ILE A 127 -7.83 3.36 -20.52
CA ILE A 127 -7.19 2.88 -21.75
C ILE A 127 -8.16 1.95 -22.48
N ASP A 128 -8.35 2.18 -23.79
CA ASP A 128 -9.23 1.34 -24.61
C ASP A 128 -8.52 0.07 -25.10
N GLY A 129 -9.30 -0.97 -25.37
CA GLY A 129 -8.83 -2.20 -26.00
C GLY A 129 -8.09 -3.16 -25.05
N SER A 130 -7.16 -3.94 -25.62
CA SER A 130 -6.45 -5.01 -24.90
C SER A 130 -5.44 -4.53 -23.86
N GLU A 131 -5.04 -3.28 -23.92
CA GLU A 131 -4.09 -2.66 -22.99
C GLU A 131 -4.74 -2.09 -21.74
N ARG A 132 -6.05 -2.19 -21.65
CA ARG A 132 -6.83 -1.72 -20.51
C ARG A 132 -6.41 -2.41 -19.21
N MET A 133 -6.13 -1.60 -18.21
CA MET A 133 -5.75 -2.08 -16.88
C MET A 133 -6.72 -1.54 -15.83
N PRO A 134 -7.86 -2.23 -15.58
CA PRO A 134 -8.78 -1.83 -14.52
C PRO A 134 -8.02 -1.70 -13.20
N CYS A 135 -7.96 -0.47 -12.66
CA CYS A 135 -7.08 -0.10 -11.56
C CYS A 135 -7.87 0.44 -10.37
N ALA A 136 -7.57 -0.07 -9.19
CA ALA A 136 -8.01 0.50 -7.93
C ALA A 136 -7.03 1.55 -7.41
N MET A 137 -7.43 2.25 -6.34
CA MET A 137 -6.52 3.04 -5.53
C MET A 137 -6.64 2.72 -4.04
N ILE A 138 -5.52 2.93 -3.33
CA ILE A 138 -5.45 2.94 -1.86
C ILE A 138 -4.71 4.21 -1.45
N GLY A 139 -5.35 5.07 -0.66
CA GLY A 139 -4.73 6.32 -0.26
C GLY A 139 -5.55 7.13 0.74
N THR A 140 -5.20 8.39 0.88
CA THR A 140 -5.80 9.34 1.84
C THR A 140 -7.31 9.49 1.65
N LEU A 141 -7.78 9.47 0.41
CA LEU A 141 -9.23 9.53 0.12
C LEU A 141 -9.96 8.24 0.47
N GLY A 142 -9.23 7.15 0.60
CA GLY A 142 -9.79 5.84 0.93
C GLY A 142 -9.29 4.74 0.00
N VAL A 143 -10.08 3.68 -0.09
CA VAL A 143 -9.80 2.44 -0.82
C VAL A 143 -10.94 2.13 -1.78
N GLY A 144 -10.63 1.88 -3.05
CA GLY A 144 -11.65 1.54 -4.04
C GLY A 144 -11.30 1.99 -5.45
N ARG A 145 -12.32 2.24 -6.25
CA ARG A 145 -12.17 2.71 -7.64
C ARG A 145 -12.60 4.16 -7.75
N PRO A 146 -11.73 5.04 -8.25
CA PRO A 146 -12.14 6.40 -8.61
C PRO A 146 -13.23 6.36 -9.69
N PRO A 147 -14.21 7.29 -9.66
CA PRO A 147 -15.16 7.43 -10.75
C PRO A 147 -14.40 7.76 -12.04
N PHE A 148 -14.78 7.10 -13.10
CA PHE A 148 -14.23 7.35 -14.42
C PHE A 148 -15.24 8.17 -15.26
N VAL A 149 -14.77 9.31 -15.79
CA VAL A 149 -15.55 10.17 -16.68
C VAL A 149 -15.11 9.86 -18.11
N GLY A 150 -15.74 8.89 -18.75
CA GLY A 150 -15.43 8.50 -20.14
C GLY A 150 -16.40 7.44 -20.65
N SER A 151 -16.53 7.34 -21.96
CA SER A 151 -17.49 6.50 -22.65
C SER A 151 -17.51 5.05 -22.17
N ALA A 152 -18.72 4.53 -22.11
CA ALA A 152 -19.13 3.20 -21.77
C ALA A 152 -18.05 2.10 -21.84
N PHE A 153 -17.69 1.60 -20.71
CA PHE A 153 -17.19 0.25 -20.56
C PHE A 153 -18.28 -0.68 -21.11
N GLY A 154 -18.05 -1.43 -22.17
CA GLY A 154 -19.04 -2.32 -22.78
C GLY A 154 -19.89 -3.07 -21.76
N GLY A 155 -21.01 -2.51 -21.37
CA GLY A 155 -22.14 -3.11 -20.72
C GLY A 155 -22.07 -3.45 -19.23
N GLN A 156 -20.95 -3.31 -18.52
CA GLN A 156 -20.91 -3.46 -17.04
C GLN A 156 -20.21 -2.24 -16.43
N GLU A 157 -21.01 -1.31 -15.90
CA GLU A 157 -20.55 -0.32 -14.94
C GLU A 157 -20.10 -1.05 -13.67
N LEU A 158 -18.79 -1.22 -13.53
CA LEU A 158 -18.23 -1.53 -12.21
C LEU A 158 -18.45 -0.29 -11.35
N GLU A 159 -19.26 -0.40 -10.31
CA GLU A 159 -19.60 0.72 -9.43
C GLU A 159 -18.34 1.43 -8.97
N ALA A 160 -18.26 2.74 -9.23
CA ALA A 160 -17.25 3.59 -8.66
C ALA A 160 -17.55 3.76 -7.17
N GLY A 161 -16.58 3.51 -6.32
CA GLY A 161 -16.75 3.69 -4.88
C GLY A 161 -15.42 3.73 -4.16
N ILE A 162 -15.25 4.76 -3.32
CA ILE A 162 -14.10 4.90 -2.43
C ILE A 162 -14.60 4.88 -1.00
N ALA A 163 -14.16 3.89 -0.23
CA ALA A 163 -14.46 3.77 1.19
C ALA A 163 -13.32 4.40 2.01
N ALA A 164 -13.64 5.40 2.84
CA ALA A 164 -12.66 6.04 3.71
C ALA A 164 -12.08 5.07 4.73
N THR A 165 -10.77 5.06 4.91
CA THR A 165 -10.07 4.21 5.90
C THR A 165 -9.48 5.01 7.04
N GLY A 166 -9.38 6.34 6.90
CA GLY A 166 -8.76 7.23 7.89
C GLY A 166 -7.24 7.24 7.88
N LEU A 167 -6.59 6.47 7.00
CA LEU A 167 -5.14 6.39 6.86
C LEU A 167 -4.73 6.48 5.40
N THR A 168 -3.65 7.22 5.13
CA THR A 168 -3.06 7.31 3.79
C THR A 168 -2.56 5.95 3.29
N THR A 169 -1.90 5.20 4.17
CA THR A 169 -1.45 3.84 3.94
C THR A 169 -2.05 2.99 5.06
N PRO A 170 -3.06 2.17 4.80
CA PRO A 170 -3.68 1.33 5.82
C PRO A 170 -2.74 0.26 6.35
N ASP A 171 -3.16 -0.44 7.41
CA ASP A 171 -2.41 -1.58 7.92
C ASP A 171 -2.33 -2.73 6.89
N PRO A 172 -1.34 -3.62 7.01
CA PRO A 172 -1.10 -4.63 5.98
C PRO A 172 -2.22 -5.69 5.89
N ILE A 173 -2.97 -5.91 6.96
CA ILE A 173 -4.09 -6.87 6.95
C ILE A 173 -5.21 -6.35 6.04
N LEU A 174 -5.65 -5.11 6.29
CA LEU A 174 -6.65 -4.45 5.46
C LEU A 174 -6.18 -4.32 4.01
N MET A 175 -4.89 -4.03 3.80
CA MET A 175 -4.33 -3.90 2.46
C MET A 175 -4.43 -5.21 1.66
N GLN A 176 -4.00 -6.34 2.22
CA GLN A 176 -4.06 -7.63 1.54
C GLN A 176 -5.51 -8.11 1.33
N GLN A 177 -6.38 -7.85 2.29
CA GLN A 177 -7.82 -8.07 2.13
C GLN A 177 -8.37 -7.30 0.93
N LYS A 178 -8.04 -6.01 0.80
CA LYS A 178 -8.51 -5.18 -0.32
C LYS A 178 -7.93 -5.64 -1.66
N PHE A 179 -6.68 -6.06 -1.71
CA PHE A 179 -6.13 -6.65 -2.93
C PHE A 179 -6.91 -7.90 -3.35
N ARG A 180 -7.32 -8.76 -2.39
CA ARG A 180 -8.15 -9.93 -2.70
C ARG A 180 -9.54 -9.53 -3.22
N GLU A 181 -10.16 -8.53 -2.60
CA GLU A 181 -11.44 -7.97 -3.08
C GLU A 181 -11.30 -7.39 -4.50
N PHE A 182 -10.23 -6.65 -4.79
CA PHE A 182 -9.99 -6.09 -6.12
C PHE A 182 -9.85 -7.17 -7.20
N LEU A 183 -9.11 -8.24 -6.91
CA LEU A 183 -9.01 -9.37 -7.84
C LEU A 183 -10.37 -10.02 -8.09
N SER A 184 -11.20 -10.20 -7.07
CA SER A 184 -12.54 -10.76 -7.22
C SER A 184 -13.47 -9.88 -8.08
N GLN A 185 -13.18 -8.58 -8.14
CA GLN A 185 -13.86 -7.59 -8.98
C GLN A 185 -13.25 -7.48 -10.40
N GLY A 186 -12.25 -8.30 -10.75
CA GLY A 186 -11.60 -8.28 -12.05
C GLY A 186 -10.61 -7.11 -12.25
N LEU A 187 -10.17 -6.47 -11.17
CA LEU A 187 -9.11 -5.45 -11.26
C LEU A 187 -7.76 -6.14 -11.43
N VAL A 188 -6.87 -5.52 -12.19
CA VAL A 188 -5.53 -6.06 -12.51
C VAL A 188 -4.39 -5.16 -12.03
N ALA A 189 -4.72 -3.97 -11.56
CA ALA A 189 -3.74 -3.00 -11.03
C ALA A 189 -4.27 -2.30 -9.78
N CYS A 190 -3.34 -1.74 -8.99
CA CYS A 190 -3.68 -0.88 -7.85
C CYS A 190 -2.61 0.20 -7.68
N ALA A 191 -3.03 1.47 -7.70
CA ALA A 191 -2.20 2.62 -7.37
C ALA A 191 -2.30 2.87 -5.85
N ILE A 192 -1.16 2.84 -5.15
CA ILE A 192 -1.14 3.00 -3.69
C ILE A 192 -0.34 4.22 -3.27
N GLU A 193 -0.80 4.94 -2.27
CA GLU A 193 0.00 5.97 -1.60
C GLU A 193 0.93 5.31 -0.59
N ALA A 194 2.24 5.33 -0.88
CA ALA A 194 3.30 4.86 0.00
C ALA A 194 3.81 6.04 0.85
N SER A 195 3.12 6.32 1.97
CA SER A 195 3.56 7.35 2.91
C SER A 195 4.84 6.92 3.61
N SER A 196 5.71 7.88 3.97
CA SER A 196 6.96 7.59 4.71
C SER A 196 6.69 6.88 6.04
N ILE A 197 5.65 7.30 6.76
CA ILE A 197 5.20 6.65 7.99
C ILE A 197 4.71 5.22 7.69
N GLY A 198 3.93 5.02 6.62
CA GLY A 198 3.45 3.70 6.23
C GLY A 198 4.58 2.73 5.86
N ILE A 199 5.63 3.23 5.20
CA ILE A 199 6.82 2.44 4.87
C ILE A 199 7.57 2.05 6.16
N GLU A 200 7.83 3.02 7.06
CA GLU A 200 8.57 2.80 8.30
C GLU A 200 7.80 1.91 9.28
N GLU A 201 6.48 2.08 9.34
CA GLU A 201 5.56 1.23 10.10
C GLU A 201 5.30 -0.15 9.46
N ARG A 202 6.03 -0.49 8.39
CA ARG A 202 5.98 -1.78 7.69
C ARG A 202 4.61 -2.14 7.11
N ARG A 203 3.79 -1.13 6.80
CA ARG A 203 2.42 -1.36 6.31
C ARG A 203 2.37 -1.91 4.89
N LEU A 204 3.47 -1.79 4.14
CA LEU A 204 3.63 -2.32 2.79
C LEU A 204 4.31 -3.70 2.75
N ASP A 205 4.82 -4.20 3.89
CA ASP A 205 5.49 -5.50 3.94
C ASP A 205 4.55 -6.61 3.44
N GLY A 206 5.09 -7.56 2.69
CA GLY A 206 4.28 -8.60 2.04
C GLY A 206 3.61 -8.17 0.72
N THR A 207 3.77 -6.91 0.30
CA THR A 207 3.25 -6.40 -0.96
C THR A 207 4.38 -6.26 -1.99
N PRO A 208 4.44 -7.09 -3.04
CA PRO A 208 5.37 -6.87 -4.16
C PRO A 208 4.95 -5.61 -4.91
N ILE A 209 5.86 -4.64 -4.98
CA ILE A 209 5.65 -3.38 -5.69
C ILE A 209 6.36 -3.48 -7.04
N ARG A 210 5.61 -3.30 -8.14
CA ARG A 210 6.14 -3.36 -9.49
C ARG A 210 6.77 -2.04 -9.93
N THR A 211 6.10 -0.92 -9.62
CA THR A 211 6.54 0.41 -10.02
C THR A 211 6.52 1.35 -8.81
N ALA A 212 7.63 2.05 -8.57
CA ALA A 212 7.74 3.10 -7.56
C ALA A 212 7.78 4.48 -8.23
N ILE A 213 7.00 5.42 -7.70
CA ILE A 213 6.86 6.76 -8.26
C ILE A 213 7.25 7.78 -7.20
N PHE A 214 8.16 8.70 -7.54
CA PHE A 214 8.58 9.81 -6.70
C PHE A 214 8.07 11.14 -7.27
N THR A 215 7.33 11.89 -6.44
CA THR A 215 6.77 13.18 -6.84
C THR A 215 7.64 14.36 -6.46
N ASN A 216 7.93 14.57 -5.18
CA ASN A 216 8.77 15.67 -4.67
C ASN A 216 9.16 15.45 -3.19
N PHE A 217 10.09 16.28 -2.69
CA PHE A 217 10.54 16.23 -1.32
C PHE A 217 10.66 17.64 -0.71
N THR A 218 9.78 17.97 0.21
CA THR A 218 9.81 19.20 1.02
C THR A 218 9.68 18.87 2.50
N GLN A 219 9.78 19.86 3.36
CA GLN A 219 9.68 19.66 4.81
C GLN A 219 8.26 19.24 5.21
N ASP A 220 8.17 18.09 5.89
CA ASP A 220 6.94 17.56 6.47
C ASP A 220 7.27 16.45 7.50
N HIS A 221 6.30 16.03 8.31
CA HIS A 221 6.39 14.90 9.24
C HIS A 221 7.65 14.85 10.12
N LEU A 222 8.23 16.01 10.52
CA LEU A 222 9.38 16.06 11.41
C LEU A 222 9.03 15.69 12.85
N ASP A 223 7.79 15.84 13.24
CA ASP A 223 7.22 15.34 14.49
C ASP A 223 7.37 13.82 14.63
N TYR A 224 7.29 13.09 13.53
CA TYR A 224 7.46 11.64 13.48
C TYR A 224 8.91 11.21 13.20
N HIS A 225 9.53 11.73 12.13
CA HIS A 225 10.84 11.29 11.68
C HIS A 225 12.01 11.97 12.42
N GLY A 226 11.79 13.06 13.14
CA GLY A 226 12.79 13.84 13.85
C GLY A 226 13.71 14.65 12.93
N THR A 227 14.13 14.12 11.80
CA THR A 227 15.05 14.80 10.86
C THR A 227 14.63 14.65 9.40
N MET A 228 15.00 15.61 8.56
CA MET A 228 14.83 15.54 7.11
C MET A 228 15.59 14.35 6.49
N ALA A 229 16.69 13.95 7.08
CA ALA A 229 17.49 12.80 6.62
C ALA A 229 16.72 11.48 6.86
N ALA A 230 16.16 11.26 8.04
CA ALA A 230 15.35 10.08 8.34
C ALA A 230 14.08 10.06 7.48
N TYR A 231 13.41 11.20 7.32
CA TYR A 231 12.24 11.33 6.45
C TYR A 231 12.55 10.96 4.99
N TRP A 232 13.69 11.43 4.47
CA TRP A 232 14.15 11.04 3.13
C TRP A 232 14.44 9.54 3.03
N GLN A 233 15.18 8.97 4.00
CA GLN A 233 15.53 7.54 4.00
C GLN A 233 14.28 6.65 3.97
N ALA A 234 13.24 6.99 4.72
CA ALA A 234 11.98 6.28 4.69
C ALA A 234 11.38 6.24 3.27
N LYS A 235 11.33 7.39 2.55
CA LYS A 235 10.85 7.44 1.16
C LYS A 235 11.77 6.70 0.17
N ALA A 236 13.08 6.92 0.28
CA ALA A 236 14.07 6.34 -0.62
C ALA A 236 14.12 4.80 -0.52
N SER A 237 13.74 4.22 0.63
CA SER A 237 13.69 2.77 0.81
C SER A 237 12.70 2.09 -0.14
N LEU A 238 11.65 2.78 -0.60
CA LEU A 238 10.71 2.28 -1.59
C LEU A 238 11.40 1.91 -2.91
N PHE A 239 12.45 2.63 -3.29
CA PHE A 239 13.19 2.40 -4.54
C PHE A 239 14.22 1.27 -4.44
N ARG A 240 14.29 0.61 -3.28
CA ARG A 240 15.05 -0.63 -3.03
C ARG A 240 14.13 -1.80 -2.71
N TRP A 241 12.83 -1.67 -3.00
CA TRP A 241 11.83 -2.71 -2.71
C TRP A 241 12.13 -3.98 -3.51
N VAL A 242 12.05 -5.12 -2.84
CA VAL A 242 12.33 -6.40 -3.49
C VAL A 242 11.32 -6.65 -4.61
N GLY A 243 11.82 -6.91 -5.82
CA GLY A 243 10.97 -7.16 -7.00
C GLY A 243 10.55 -5.90 -7.76
N LEU A 244 11.07 -4.71 -7.40
CA LEU A 244 10.82 -3.48 -8.14
C LEU A 244 11.40 -3.59 -9.55
N VAL A 245 10.56 -3.34 -10.57
CA VAL A 245 10.91 -3.43 -12.00
C VAL A 245 11.11 -2.03 -12.59
N SER A 246 10.21 -1.11 -12.28
CA SER A 246 10.19 0.25 -12.82
C SER A 246 10.26 1.31 -11.73
N ALA A 247 10.88 2.43 -12.06
CA ALA A 247 10.84 3.65 -11.25
C ALA A 247 10.50 4.86 -12.12
N VAL A 248 9.57 5.70 -11.64
CA VAL A 248 9.22 6.99 -12.25
C VAL A 248 9.64 8.09 -11.28
N VAL A 249 10.53 8.98 -11.70
CA VAL A 249 11.16 9.94 -10.81
C VAL A 249 11.06 11.36 -11.40
N ASN A 250 10.42 12.26 -10.66
CA ASN A 250 10.45 13.69 -10.97
C ASN A 250 11.84 14.25 -10.64
N ILE A 251 12.58 14.65 -11.68
CA ILE A 251 13.95 15.19 -11.57
C ILE A 251 14.01 16.70 -11.47
N ASP A 252 12.89 17.41 -11.49
CA ASP A 252 12.83 18.84 -11.14
C ASP A 252 13.09 19.06 -9.64
N ASP A 253 12.90 18.01 -8.83
CA ASP A 253 13.26 17.99 -7.42
C ASP A 253 14.73 17.51 -7.26
N PRO A 254 15.59 18.25 -6.55
CA PRO A 254 17.01 17.87 -6.37
C PRO A 254 17.21 16.49 -5.74
N ARG A 255 16.29 16.05 -4.87
CA ARG A 255 16.32 14.69 -4.31
C ARG A 255 15.92 13.65 -5.34
N GLY A 256 14.99 14.00 -6.24
CA GLY A 256 14.61 13.18 -7.38
C GLY A 256 15.75 12.99 -8.36
N ASP A 257 16.47 14.05 -8.73
CA ASP A 257 17.64 13.97 -9.62
C ASP A 257 18.73 13.07 -9.03
N ALA A 258 19.07 13.26 -7.75
CA ALA A 258 20.03 12.41 -7.04
C ALA A 258 19.54 10.95 -6.97
N LEU A 259 18.24 10.72 -6.73
CA LEU A 259 17.64 9.40 -6.71
C LEU A 259 17.75 8.73 -8.09
N ALA A 260 17.31 9.42 -9.16
CA ALA A 260 17.38 8.89 -10.52
C ALA A 260 18.81 8.52 -10.91
N SER A 261 19.78 9.37 -10.55
CA SER A 261 21.21 9.09 -10.77
C SER A 261 21.66 7.82 -10.05
N SER A 262 21.18 7.55 -8.83
CA SER A 262 21.53 6.35 -8.06
C SER A 262 20.85 5.08 -8.58
N LEU A 263 19.75 5.21 -9.35
CA LEU A 263 18.99 4.09 -9.89
C LEU A 263 19.44 3.67 -11.29
N LYS A 264 20.25 4.49 -11.98
CA LYS A 264 20.80 4.14 -13.29
C LYS A 264 21.58 2.83 -13.22
N GLY A 265 21.21 1.86 -14.08
CA GLY A 265 21.82 0.53 -14.11
C GLY A 265 21.42 -0.40 -12.97
N VAL A 266 20.59 0.07 -12.02
CA VAL A 266 20.06 -0.74 -10.90
C VAL A 266 18.62 -1.18 -11.20
N ILE A 267 17.79 -0.23 -11.63
CA ILE A 267 16.40 -0.50 -12.04
C ILE A 267 16.38 -0.68 -13.56
N SER A 268 15.71 -1.74 -14.03
CA SER A 268 15.68 -2.10 -15.45
C SER A 268 14.91 -1.07 -16.30
N ASP A 269 13.89 -0.43 -15.73
CA ASP A 269 13.05 0.53 -16.43
C ASP A 269 12.90 1.81 -15.60
N LEU A 270 13.85 2.73 -15.83
CA LEU A 270 13.87 4.05 -15.16
C LEU A 270 13.27 5.11 -16.08
N TRP A 271 12.24 5.78 -15.58
CA TRP A 271 11.58 6.92 -16.18
C TRP A 271 11.89 8.18 -15.40
N THR A 272 12.57 9.13 -16.02
CA THR A 272 12.71 10.48 -15.50
C THR A 272 11.64 11.37 -16.08
N VAL A 273 11.05 12.22 -15.24
CA VAL A 273 9.98 13.17 -15.64
C VAL A 273 10.42 14.58 -15.26
N SER A 274 10.24 15.55 -16.16
CA SER A 274 10.57 16.94 -15.91
C SER A 274 9.65 17.89 -16.68
N CYS A 275 9.45 19.07 -16.10
CA CYS A 275 8.85 20.25 -16.79
C CYS A 275 9.92 21.32 -17.11
N VAL A 276 11.17 21.14 -16.67
CA VAL A 276 12.21 22.18 -16.68
C VAL A 276 13.44 21.77 -17.50
N ILE A 277 13.90 20.54 -17.32
CA ILE A 277 15.14 20.02 -17.93
C ILE A 277 14.87 18.79 -18.80
N ASP A 278 15.87 18.33 -19.53
CA ASP A 278 15.77 17.15 -20.35
C ASP A 278 15.54 15.89 -19.47
N ALA A 279 14.55 15.10 -19.86
CA ALA A 279 14.12 13.90 -19.18
C ALA A 279 13.57 12.89 -20.21
N ARG A 280 13.41 11.62 -19.81
CA ARG A 280 12.78 10.61 -20.67
C ARG A 280 11.34 10.99 -21.03
N LEU A 281 10.60 11.59 -20.09
CA LEU A 281 9.33 12.27 -20.35
C LEU A 281 9.46 13.74 -19.95
N ARG A 282 9.25 14.63 -20.89
CA ARG A 282 9.28 16.07 -20.67
C ARG A 282 7.93 16.68 -21.00
N ALA A 283 7.39 17.49 -20.09
CA ALA A 283 6.26 18.36 -20.38
C ALA A 283 6.77 19.73 -20.80
N SER A 284 6.27 20.24 -21.95
CA SER A 284 6.57 21.58 -22.48
C SER A 284 5.28 22.31 -22.84
N ASP A 285 5.40 23.58 -23.19
CA ASP A 285 4.27 24.43 -23.64
C ASP A 285 3.09 24.42 -22.67
N ILE A 286 3.42 24.41 -21.37
CA ILE A 286 2.42 24.32 -20.32
C ILE A 286 1.66 25.65 -20.24
N ALA A 287 0.35 25.62 -20.49
CA ALA A 287 -0.51 26.77 -20.48
C ALA A 287 -1.84 26.50 -19.77
N TYR A 288 -2.32 27.49 -19.03
CA TYR A 288 -3.69 27.46 -18.51
C TYR A 288 -4.64 27.95 -19.62
N CYS A 289 -5.60 27.11 -19.98
CA CYS A 289 -6.58 27.41 -21.00
C CYS A 289 -7.99 27.07 -20.53
N GLY A 290 -8.82 28.10 -20.38
CA GLY A 290 -10.24 27.94 -20.07
C GLY A 290 -10.51 27.13 -18.78
N GLN A 291 -10.82 25.87 -18.93
CA GLN A 291 -11.21 24.98 -17.83
C GLN A 291 -10.11 23.99 -17.43
N GLY A 292 -8.88 24.14 -17.92
CA GLY A 292 -7.86 23.15 -17.68
C GLY A 292 -6.43 23.59 -17.97
N LEU A 293 -5.57 22.60 -18.01
CA LEU A 293 -4.14 22.71 -18.33
C LEU A 293 -3.88 22.05 -19.68
N SER A 294 -3.18 22.76 -20.57
CA SER A 294 -2.67 22.22 -21.84
C SER A 294 -1.16 22.11 -21.77
N PHE A 295 -0.61 21.04 -22.26
CA PHE A 295 0.84 20.82 -22.36
C PHE A 295 1.15 19.79 -23.46
N VAL A 296 2.39 19.80 -23.92
CA VAL A 296 2.94 18.78 -24.82
C VAL A 296 3.81 17.83 -24.03
N VAL A 297 3.66 16.54 -24.24
CA VAL A 297 4.54 15.51 -23.66
C VAL A 297 5.48 15.02 -24.76
N ILE A 298 6.77 15.04 -24.45
CA ILE A 298 7.85 14.56 -25.34
C ILE A 298 8.49 13.36 -24.66
N GLU A 299 8.58 12.23 -25.34
CA GLU A 299 9.30 11.03 -24.91
C GLU A 299 10.63 10.93 -25.64
N GLY A 300 11.74 10.93 -24.87
CA GLY A 300 13.08 10.85 -25.41
C GLY A 300 13.51 12.12 -26.17
N ASN A 301 14.53 11.96 -26.98
CA ASN A 301 15.05 12.99 -27.88
C ASN A 301 14.53 12.80 -29.31
N GLU A 302 13.44 12.12 -29.50
CA GLU A 302 12.82 11.91 -30.81
C GLU A 302 11.67 12.89 -31.07
#